data_467e5f6a863be11b5828ddbede31e22a
#
_entry.id   467e5f6a863be11b5828ddbede31e22a
#
_cell.length_a   1.000
_cell.length_b   1.000
_cell.length_c   1.000
_cell.angle_alpha   90.00
_cell.angle_beta   90.00
_cell.angle_gamma   90.00
#
_symmetry.space_group_name_H-M   'P 1'
#
loop_
_entity.id
_entity.type
_entity.pdbx_description
1 polymer ?
#
loop_
_entity_poly.entity_id
_entity_poly.type
_entity_poly.pdbx_seq_one_letter_code
_entity_poly.pdbx_strand_id
1 'polypeptide(L)'
;TVAAVETIAKHGSEEQKQTFLPKMVQGLWSGTMNLSEPQAGTDLSQVATKAVPQEDGSYRISGQKTFITWGEHELTENIIHLVLARLPGTTSGIKSLSLFIVPKYKIKPDGSIGERNGVSATAIEHKMGIHASPTCVMQFDEAEGYLIGKAGRGLLYMFTMMSHARLGVGIEGHAVAEAAYQQALTYAHERIQGSAPDGTPLTIIHHPDVARMLLVQK
;
A
#
# COMPACT_ATOMS: atom_id res chain seq x y z
N THR A 1 2.10 1.35 -5.78
CA THR A 1 1.71 1.79 -7.15
C THR A 1 1.03 0.68 -7.91
N VAL A 2 1.63 -0.52 -8.09
CA VAL A 2 1.11 -1.60 -8.96
C VAL A 2 -0.35 -1.96 -8.64
N ALA A 3 -0.69 -2.14 -7.36
CA ALA A 3 -2.06 -2.46 -6.93
C ALA A 3 -3.06 -1.33 -7.27
N ALA A 4 -2.63 -0.06 -7.23
CA ALA A 4 -3.46 1.08 -7.65
C ALA A 4 -3.72 1.07 -9.16
N VAL A 5 -2.67 0.78 -9.96
CA VAL A 5 -2.78 0.61 -11.42
C VAL A 5 -3.81 -0.48 -11.74
N GLU A 6 -3.70 -1.66 -11.11
CA GLU A 6 -4.64 -2.77 -11.34
C GLU A 6 -6.09 -2.38 -10.97
N THR A 7 -6.27 -1.65 -9.88
CA THR A 7 -7.61 -1.23 -9.43
C THR A 7 -8.24 -0.25 -10.41
N ILE A 8 -7.48 0.74 -10.90
CA ILE A 8 -7.97 1.69 -11.91
C ILE A 8 -8.23 0.96 -13.23
N ALA A 9 -7.34 0.05 -13.66
CA ALA A 9 -7.51 -0.71 -14.89
C ALA A 9 -8.79 -1.57 -14.89
N LYS A 10 -9.13 -2.18 -13.73
CA LYS A 10 -10.31 -3.05 -13.61
C LYS A 10 -11.61 -2.28 -13.42
N HIS A 11 -11.60 -1.18 -12.69
CA HIS A 11 -12.81 -0.54 -12.17
C HIS A 11 -12.99 0.92 -12.58
N GLY A 12 -11.95 1.58 -13.09
CA GLY A 12 -12.01 2.96 -13.59
C GLY A 12 -12.80 3.08 -14.90
N SER A 13 -13.31 4.28 -15.17
CA SER A 13 -13.87 4.63 -16.49
C SER A 13 -12.76 4.66 -17.55
N GLU A 14 -13.12 4.63 -18.83
CA GLU A 14 -12.14 4.73 -19.92
C GLU A 14 -11.35 6.06 -19.85
N GLU A 15 -12.02 7.15 -19.49
CA GLU A 15 -11.38 8.45 -19.28
C GLU A 15 -10.36 8.39 -18.11
N GLN A 16 -10.73 7.78 -16.98
CA GLN A 16 -9.81 7.59 -15.85
C GLN A 16 -8.61 6.73 -16.24
N LYS A 17 -8.83 5.65 -16.99
CA LYS A 17 -7.74 4.80 -17.48
C LYS A 17 -6.78 5.58 -18.38
N GLN A 18 -7.30 6.35 -19.32
CA GLN A 18 -6.49 7.16 -20.24
C GLN A 18 -5.71 8.25 -19.51
N THR A 19 -6.30 8.87 -18.49
CA THR A 19 -5.69 9.96 -17.72
C THR A 19 -4.59 9.46 -16.79
N PHE A 20 -4.85 8.39 -16.02
CA PHE A 20 -3.98 8.00 -14.91
C PHE A 20 -3.00 6.88 -15.27
N LEU A 21 -3.43 5.83 -16.00
CA LEU A 21 -2.63 4.63 -16.18
C LEU A 21 -1.30 4.86 -16.94
N PRO A 22 -1.24 5.63 -18.02
CA PRO A 22 0.01 5.75 -18.78
C PRO A 22 1.17 6.25 -17.92
N LYS A 23 0.97 7.31 -17.16
CA LYS A 23 2.02 7.89 -16.29
C LYS A 23 2.32 7.03 -15.06
N MET A 24 1.32 6.33 -14.52
CA MET A 24 1.53 5.39 -13.41
C MET A 24 2.30 4.15 -13.84
N VAL A 25 2.05 3.60 -15.03
CA VAL A 25 2.78 2.44 -15.57
C VAL A 25 4.22 2.81 -15.93
N GLN A 26 4.46 4.03 -16.42
CA GLN A 26 5.80 4.55 -16.67
C GLN A 26 6.59 4.86 -15.38
N GLY A 27 5.95 4.85 -14.22
CA GLY A 27 6.57 5.20 -12.94
C GLY A 27 6.72 6.71 -12.71
N LEU A 28 6.18 7.55 -13.59
CA LEU A 28 6.18 9.01 -13.42
C LEU A 28 5.24 9.44 -12.29
N TRP A 29 4.15 8.70 -12.09
CA TRP A 29 3.21 8.90 -11.00
C TRP A 29 3.16 7.66 -10.12
N SER A 30 3.19 7.84 -8.81
CA SER A 30 2.99 6.76 -7.84
C SER A 30 1.53 6.61 -7.44
N GLY A 31 1.21 5.53 -6.74
CA GLY A 31 -0.15 5.27 -6.24
C GLY A 31 -0.14 4.73 -4.83
N THR A 32 -1.11 5.14 -4.01
CA THR A 32 -1.27 4.74 -2.61
C THR A 32 -2.64 4.18 -2.31
N MET A 33 -2.76 3.43 -1.22
CA MET A 33 -3.99 2.88 -0.69
C MET A 33 -4.38 3.60 0.60
N ASN A 34 -5.51 4.29 0.62
CA ASN A 34 -5.98 5.09 1.75
C ASN A 34 -7.27 4.48 2.32
N LEU A 35 -7.12 3.56 3.27
CA LEU A 35 -8.20 2.77 3.86
C LEU A 35 -8.46 3.19 5.31
N SER A 36 -7.47 2.98 6.19
CA SER A 36 -7.59 3.10 7.64
C SER A 36 -7.70 4.55 8.11
N GLU A 37 -8.43 4.72 9.21
CA GLU A 37 -8.55 5.98 9.94
C GLU A 37 -8.24 5.71 11.43
N PRO A 38 -7.98 6.72 12.26
CA PRO A 38 -7.67 6.50 13.68
C PRO A 38 -8.72 5.65 14.42
N GLN A 39 -10.01 5.83 14.09
CA GLN A 39 -11.13 5.07 14.67
C GLN A 39 -11.56 3.87 13.83
N ALA A 40 -11.04 3.70 12.61
CA ALA A 40 -11.50 2.70 11.65
C ALA A 40 -10.33 1.90 11.06
N GLY A 41 -9.84 0.93 11.79
CA GLY A 41 -8.83 -0.04 11.35
C GLY A 41 -9.49 -1.34 10.87
N THR A 42 -9.76 -2.24 11.81
CA THR A 42 -10.45 -3.51 11.52
C THR A 42 -11.93 -3.30 11.20
N ASP A 43 -12.60 -2.43 11.96
CA ASP A 43 -14.01 -2.08 11.69
C ASP A 43 -14.12 -0.88 10.75
N LEU A 44 -14.22 -1.16 9.46
CA LEU A 44 -14.37 -0.15 8.41
C LEU A 44 -15.76 0.50 8.38
N SER A 45 -16.72 0.01 9.16
CA SER A 45 -18.02 0.68 9.28
C SER A 45 -17.91 2.06 9.93
N GLN A 46 -16.79 2.31 10.64
CA GLN A 46 -16.49 3.56 11.33
C GLN A 46 -15.76 4.60 10.46
N VAL A 47 -15.49 4.30 9.18
CA VAL A 47 -14.87 5.28 8.27
C VAL A 47 -15.71 6.56 8.23
N ALA A 48 -15.08 7.68 8.56
CA ALA A 48 -15.70 8.99 8.66
C ALA A 48 -15.30 9.95 7.53
N THR A 49 -14.24 9.67 6.77
CA THR A 49 -13.87 10.46 5.58
C THR A 49 -15.06 10.61 4.65
N LYS A 50 -15.38 11.85 4.28
CA LYS A 50 -16.54 12.21 3.46
C LYS A 50 -16.15 12.56 2.04
N ALA A 51 -17.04 12.29 1.11
CA ALA A 51 -16.93 12.67 -0.30
C ALA A 51 -18.21 13.41 -0.71
N VAL A 52 -18.13 14.72 -0.86
CA VAL A 52 -19.27 15.57 -1.22
C VAL A 52 -19.30 15.81 -2.73
N PRO A 53 -20.37 15.39 -3.45
CA PRO A 53 -20.45 15.57 -4.89
C PRO A 53 -20.50 17.05 -5.28
N GLN A 54 -19.92 17.38 -6.42
CA GLN A 54 -19.90 18.71 -7.02
C GLN A 54 -20.70 18.72 -8.33
N GLU A 55 -21.08 19.91 -8.81
CA GLU A 55 -21.85 20.11 -10.05
C GLU A 55 -21.09 19.65 -11.30
N ASP A 56 -19.75 19.69 -11.27
CA ASP A 56 -18.87 19.27 -12.36
C ASP A 56 -18.61 17.75 -12.41
N GLY A 57 -19.26 16.96 -11.53
CA GLY A 57 -19.10 15.53 -11.42
C GLY A 57 -17.88 15.09 -10.59
N SER A 58 -17.07 16.02 -10.09
CA SER A 58 -16.02 15.75 -9.12
C SER A 58 -16.59 15.62 -7.71
N TYR A 59 -15.72 15.33 -6.74
CA TYR A 59 -16.06 15.22 -5.32
C TYR A 59 -15.05 16.00 -4.48
N ARG A 60 -15.52 16.57 -3.36
CA ARG A 60 -14.64 17.13 -2.32
C ARG A 60 -14.47 16.10 -1.22
N ILE A 61 -13.23 15.69 -1.03
CA ILE A 61 -12.85 14.65 -0.07
C ILE A 61 -12.29 15.33 1.18
N SER A 62 -12.88 15.03 2.35
CA SER A 62 -12.46 15.62 3.63
C SER A 62 -12.37 14.52 4.70
N GLY A 63 -11.22 14.42 5.38
CA GLY A 63 -10.96 13.45 6.44
C GLY A 63 -9.49 13.13 6.59
N GLN A 64 -9.19 12.21 7.52
CA GLN A 64 -7.83 11.79 7.81
C GLN A 64 -7.67 10.28 7.57
N LYS A 65 -6.55 9.89 6.97
CA LYS A 65 -6.15 8.50 6.77
C LYS A 65 -4.82 8.22 7.46
N THR A 66 -4.72 7.06 8.10
CA THR A 66 -3.53 6.64 8.85
C THR A 66 -2.86 5.44 8.20
N PHE A 67 -1.57 5.28 8.49
CA PHE A 67 -0.74 4.16 8.00
C PHE A 67 -0.61 4.11 6.47
N ILE A 68 -0.50 5.27 5.83
CA ILE A 68 -0.41 5.36 4.38
C ILE A 68 1.05 5.27 3.93
N THR A 69 1.41 4.12 3.40
CA THR A 69 2.74 3.85 2.86
C THR A 69 3.00 4.74 1.64
N TRP A 70 4.12 5.48 1.67
CA TRP A 70 4.51 6.43 0.63
C TRP A 70 3.42 7.48 0.33
N GLY A 71 2.72 7.93 1.39
CA GLY A 71 1.64 8.91 1.26
C GLY A 71 2.10 10.27 0.76
N GLU A 72 3.34 10.68 1.07
CA GLU A 72 3.91 11.95 0.64
C GLU A 72 5.39 11.78 0.31
N HIS A 73 5.83 12.29 -0.84
CA HIS A 73 7.21 12.33 -1.29
C HIS A 73 7.37 13.19 -2.56
N GLU A 74 8.63 13.47 -2.94
CA GLU A 74 8.98 14.22 -4.15
C GLU A 74 9.71 13.34 -5.20
N LEU A 75 9.61 12.00 -5.10
CA LEU A 75 10.30 11.05 -6.00
C LEU A 75 9.57 10.86 -7.34
N THR A 76 8.29 11.24 -7.40
CA THR A 76 7.47 11.18 -8.62
C THR A 76 6.77 12.52 -8.83
N GLU A 77 6.39 12.80 -10.07
CA GLU A 77 5.71 14.05 -10.44
C GLU A 77 4.35 14.21 -9.73
N ASN A 78 3.66 13.11 -9.46
CA ASN A 78 2.36 13.10 -8.78
C ASN A 78 2.18 11.82 -7.97
N ILE A 79 1.29 11.87 -6.97
CA ILE A 79 0.85 10.71 -6.20
C ILE A 79 -0.66 10.57 -6.37
N ILE A 80 -1.11 9.41 -6.78
CA ILE A 80 -2.52 9.08 -7.02
C ILE A 80 -3.04 8.28 -5.81
N HIS A 81 -3.78 8.95 -4.94
CA HIS A 81 -4.36 8.34 -3.74
C HIS A 81 -5.68 7.65 -4.09
N LEU A 82 -5.79 6.35 -3.81
CA LEU A 82 -7.07 5.64 -3.85
C LEU A 82 -7.69 5.69 -2.46
N VAL A 83 -8.74 6.51 -2.30
CA VAL A 83 -9.30 6.89 -1.01
C VAL A 83 -10.68 6.28 -0.82
N LEU A 84 -10.85 5.52 0.26
CA LEU A 84 -12.16 5.02 0.68
C LEU A 84 -12.88 6.10 1.49
N ALA A 85 -14.04 6.53 1.01
CA ALA A 85 -14.83 7.59 1.64
C ALA A 85 -16.34 7.33 1.55
N ARG A 86 -17.10 8.08 2.34
CA ARG A 86 -18.54 7.96 2.49
C ARG A 86 -19.25 9.10 1.78
N LEU A 87 -20.28 8.76 1.01
CA LEU A 87 -21.16 9.77 0.40
C LEU A 87 -22.17 10.32 1.44
N PRO A 88 -22.57 11.60 1.34
CA PRO A 88 -23.63 12.18 2.18
C PRO A 88 -24.95 11.41 2.04
N GLY A 89 -25.71 11.33 3.13
CA GLY A 89 -27.04 10.70 3.15
C GLY A 89 -27.02 9.18 3.01
N THR A 90 -25.84 8.54 2.96
CA THR A 90 -25.79 7.08 2.96
C THR A 90 -25.88 6.52 4.38
N THR A 91 -26.54 5.35 4.51
CA THR A 91 -26.66 4.65 5.79
C THR A 91 -25.26 4.23 6.30
N SER A 92 -25.12 4.08 7.63
CA SER A 92 -23.92 3.53 8.23
C SER A 92 -23.64 2.11 7.73
N GLY A 93 -22.34 1.74 7.68
CA GLY A 93 -21.91 0.40 7.30
C GLY A 93 -20.98 0.39 6.10
N ILE A 94 -20.40 -0.77 5.83
CA ILE A 94 -19.38 -0.96 4.78
C ILE A 94 -19.92 -0.83 3.36
N LYS A 95 -21.22 -1.10 3.16
CA LYS A 95 -21.89 -1.00 1.84
C LYS A 95 -22.11 0.45 1.38
N SER A 96 -21.90 1.44 2.24
CA SER A 96 -22.01 2.86 1.90
C SER A 96 -20.67 3.50 1.49
N LEU A 97 -19.58 2.73 1.57
CA LEU A 97 -18.25 3.20 1.23
C LEU A 97 -18.03 3.17 -0.28
N SER A 98 -17.47 4.24 -0.80
CA SER A 98 -17.12 4.42 -2.21
C SER A 98 -15.62 4.66 -2.34
N LEU A 99 -15.04 4.37 -3.51
CA LEU A 99 -13.61 4.52 -3.78
C LEU A 99 -13.39 5.71 -4.72
N PHE A 100 -12.42 6.54 -4.38
CA PHE A 100 -12.12 7.77 -5.13
C PHE A 100 -10.65 7.81 -5.53
N ILE A 101 -10.37 8.32 -6.73
CA ILE A 101 -9.05 8.77 -7.16
C ILE A 101 -8.89 10.20 -6.66
N VAL A 102 -7.84 10.47 -5.89
CA VAL A 102 -7.50 11.80 -5.38
C VAL A 102 -6.03 12.07 -5.69
N PRO A 103 -5.70 12.87 -6.70
CA PRO A 103 -4.32 13.18 -7.03
C PRO A 103 -3.72 14.20 -6.04
N LYS A 104 -2.42 14.10 -5.74
CA LYS A 104 -1.65 15.09 -4.94
C LYS A 104 -1.65 16.46 -5.62
N TYR A 105 -1.44 16.48 -6.92
CA TYR A 105 -1.60 17.66 -7.78
C TYR A 105 -2.74 17.41 -8.75
N LYS A 106 -3.60 18.41 -8.92
CA LYS A 106 -4.73 18.35 -9.87
C LYS A 106 -4.21 18.13 -11.29
N ILE A 107 -5.05 17.56 -12.13
CA ILE A 107 -4.71 17.29 -13.53
C ILE A 107 -5.53 18.23 -14.38
N LYS A 108 -4.85 18.99 -15.25
CA LYS A 108 -5.50 19.89 -16.19
C LYS A 108 -6.14 19.11 -17.35
N PRO A 109 -7.08 19.70 -18.09
CA PRO A 109 -7.73 19.05 -19.23
C PRO A 109 -6.77 18.54 -20.32
N ASP A 110 -5.58 19.16 -20.44
CA ASP A 110 -4.52 18.74 -21.36
C ASP A 110 -3.64 17.59 -20.81
N GLY A 111 -3.96 17.06 -19.61
CA GLY A 111 -3.23 16.00 -18.93
C GLY A 111 -1.95 16.46 -18.22
N SER A 112 -1.64 17.76 -18.21
CA SER A 112 -0.50 18.32 -17.45
C SER A 112 -0.84 18.48 -15.98
N ILE A 113 0.20 18.57 -15.15
CA ILE A 113 0.08 18.79 -13.70
C ILE A 113 -0.38 20.22 -13.45
N GLY A 114 -1.40 20.35 -12.61
CA GLY A 114 -1.96 21.61 -12.17
C GLY A 114 -1.45 22.05 -10.79
N GLU A 115 -2.28 22.79 -10.09
CA GLU A 115 -2.02 23.23 -8.71
C GLU A 115 -2.06 22.07 -7.72
N ARG A 116 -1.49 22.28 -6.53
CA ARG A 116 -1.58 21.32 -5.44
C ARG A 116 -3.02 21.15 -5.00
N ASN A 117 -3.42 19.90 -4.84
CA ASN A 117 -4.73 19.55 -4.31
C ASN A 117 -4.73 19.65 -2.77
N GLY A 118 -5.90 19.62 -2.15
CA GLY A 118 -6.08 19.61 -0.69
C GLY A 118 -5.60 18.33 0.00
N VAL A 119 -4.40 17.87 -0.32
CA VAL A 119 -3.81 16.64 0.23
C VAL A 119 -2.47 16.96 0.88
N SER A 120 -2.28 16.56 2.14
CA SER A 120 -1.02 16.77 2.87
C SER A 120 -0.74 15.63 3.84
N ALA A 121 0.54 15.38 4.12
CA ALA A 121 0.93 14.54 5.24
C ALA A 121 1.06 15.41 6.50
N THR A 122 0.39 15.00 7.57
CA THR A 122 0.44 15.72 8.87
C THR A 122 1.42 15.09 9.85
N ALA A 123 1.75 13.80 9.64
CA ALA A 123 2.74 13.08 10.44
C ALA A 123 3.32 11.90 9.67
N ILE A 124 4.47 11.41 10.14
CA ILE A 124 5.11 10.17 9.70
C ILE A 124 5.19 9.25 10.92
N GLU A 125 4.82 7.99 10.75
CA GLU A 125 4.88 6.98 11.79
C GLU A 125 6.31 6.59 12.13
N HIS A 126 6.60 6.51 13.43
CA HIS A 126 7.84 5.93 13.94
C HIS A 126 7.71 4.40 14.03
N LYS A 127 8.47 3.67 13.21
CA LYS A 127 8.31 2.21 13.05
C LYS A 127 9.49 1.43 13.63
N MET A 128 9.28 0.14 13.90
CA MET A 128 10.34 -0.78 14.34
C MET A 128 11.35 -1.11 13.22
N GLY A 129 10.93 -1.05 11.96
CA GLY A 129 11.74 -1.34 10.78
C GLY A 129 11.23 -0.63 9.55
N ILE A 130 11.84 -0.89 8.39
CA ILE A 130 11.53 -0.28 7.09
C ILE A 130 11.53 1.26 7.22
N HIS A 131 12.55 1.81 7.89
CA HIS A 131 12.61 3.24 8.24
C HIS A 131 12.70 4.15 7.01
N ALA A 132 13.29 3.68 5.91
CA ALA A 132 13.42 4.44 4.67
C ALA A 132 12.10 4.53 3.87
N SER A 133 11.06 3.74 4.22
CA SER A 133 9.74 3.81 3.61
C SER A 133 8.80 4.61 4.50
N PRO A 134 8.45 5.86 4.17
CA PRO A 134 7.58 6.67 5.02
C PRO A 134 6.17 6.08 5.09
N THR A 135 5.65 5.99 6.30
CA THR A 135 4.26 5.64 6.57
C THR A 135 3.57 6.89 7.12
N CYS A 136 2.70 7.49 6.34
CA CYS A 136 2.16 8.82 6.59
C CYS A 136 0.77 8.79 7.24
N VAL A 137 0.49 9.82 8.02
CA VAL A 137 -0.87 10.25 8.34
C VAL A 137 -1.26 11.30 7.30
N MET A 138 -2.26 10.99 6.46
CA MET A 138 -2.70 11.85 5.37
C MET A 138 -3.94 12.63 5.77
N GLN A 139 -3.93 13.93 5.52
CA GLN A 139 -5.08 14.83 5.67
C GLN A 139 -5.60 15.21 4.30
N PHE A 140 -6.90 15.04 4.11
CA PHE A 140 -7.65 15.51 2.95
C PHE A 140 -8.52 16.67 3.41
N ASP A 141 -8.33 17.84 2.80
CA ASP A 141 -9.04 19.06 3.09
C ASP A 141 -9.68 19.59 1.80
N GLU A 142 -10.96 19.29 1.63
CA GLU A 142 -11.73 19.61 0.42
C GLU A 142 -10.99 19.17 -0.87
N ALA A 143 -10.24 18.07 -0.77
CA ALA A 143 -9.42 17.57 -1.88
C ALA A 143 -10.33 17.12 -3.03
N GLU A 144 -10.00 17.56 -4.24
CA GLU A 144 -10.70 17.14 -5.45
C GLU A 144 -10.44 15.67 -5.75
N GLY A 145 -11.53 14.92 -5.99
CA GLY A 145 -11.45 13.49 -6.27
C GLY A 145 -12.51 13.01 -7.24
N TYR A 146 -12.31 11.80 -7.77
CA TYR A 146 -13.16 11.22 -8.82
C TYR A 146 -13.59 9.82 -8.42
N LEU A 147 -14.90 9.54 -8.49
CA LEU A 147 -15.46 8.23 -8.13
C LEU A 147 -14.95 7.13 -9.07
N ILE A 148 -14.47 6.02 -8.51
CA ILE A 148 -14.17 4.80 -9.25
C ILE A 148 -15.42 3.90 -9.27
N GLY A 149 -15.85 3.53 -10.46
CA GLY A 149 -16.95 2.60 -10.66
C GLY A 149 -18.28 3.10 -10.10
N LYS A 150 -18.95 2.27 -9.28
CA LYS A 150 -20.28 2.56 -8.73
C LYS A 150 -20.20 2.96 -7.26
N ALA A 151 -21.00 3.94 -6.86
CA ALA A 151 -21.18 4.33 -5.46
C ALA A 151 -21.60 3.11 -4.58
N GLY A 152 -21.11 3.08 -3.34
CA GLY A 152 -21.39 2.00 -2.40
C GLY A 152 -20.66 0.68 -2.69
N ARG A 153 -19.77 0.66 -3.68
CA ARG A 153 -18.94 -0.50 -4.05
C ARG A 153 -17.47 -0.32 -3.73
N GLY A 154 -17.10 0.73 -3.01
CA GLY A 154 -15.71 1.11 -2.81
C GLY A 154 -14.87 0.03 -2.14
N LEU A 155 -15.40 -0.64 -1.12
CA LEU A 155 -14.69 -1.72 -0.45
C LEU A 155 -14.42 -2.91 -1.38
N LEU A 156 -15.36 -3.26 -2.25
CA LEU A 156 -15.18 -4.32 -3.25
C LEU A 156 -14.01 -3.99 -4.20
N TYR A 157 -13.94 -2.74 -4.66
CA TYR A 157 -12.86 -2.30 -5.55
C TYR A 157 -11.52 -2.20 -4.81
N MET A 158 -11.53 -1.75 -3.56
CA MET A 158 -10.35 -1.72 -2.70
C MET A 158 -9.78 -3.13 -2.45
N PHE A 159 -10.63 -4.17 -2.41
CA PHE A 159 -10.16 -5.55 -2.28
C PHE A 159 -9.29 -6.02 -3.45
N THR A 160 -9.47 -5.50 -4.66
CA THR A 160 -8.52 -5.75 -5.77
C THR A 160 -7.11 -5.33 -5.36
N MET A 161 -6.98 -4.14 -4.80
CA MET A 161 -5.72 -3.59 -4.31
C MET A 161 -5.16 -4.38 -3.12
N MET A 162 -6.01 -4.70 -2.14
CA MET A 162 -5.62 -5.46 -0.95
C MET A 162 -5.16 -6.88 -1.28
N SER A 163 -5.83 -7.57 -2.20
CA SER A 163 -5.46 -8.93 -2.62
C SER A 163 -4.09 -8.95 -3.29
N HIS A 164 -3.82 -7.97 -4.14
CA HIS A 164 -2.51 -7.81 -4.76
C HIS A 164 -1.40 -7.55 -3.71
N ALA A 165 -1.65 -6.62 -2.78
CA ALA A 165 -0.70 -6.32 -1.72
C ALA A 165 -0.42 -7.52 -0.81
N ARG A 166 -1.45 -8.31 -0.46
CA ARG A 166 -1.29 -9.52 0.37
C ARG A 166 -0.41 -10.56 -0.31
N LEU A 167 -0.59 -10.78 -1.61
CA LEU A 167 0.26 -11.69 -2.38
C LEU A 167 1.71 -11.20 -2.39
N GLY A 168 1.92 -9.90 -2.63
CA GLY A 168 3.25 -9.28 -2.60
C GLY A 168 3.96 -9.45 -1.27
N VAL A 169 3.27 -9.19 -0.16
CA VAL A 169 3.82 -9.37 1.20
C VAL A 169 4.12 -10.84 1.51
N GLY A 170 3.30 -11.77 1.02
CA GLY A 170 3.58 -13.21 1.12
C GLY A 170 4.87 -13.60 0.41
N ILE A 171 5.08 -13.10 -0.79
CA ILE A 171 6.33 -13.32 -1.56
C ILE A 171 7.54 -12.69 -0.85
N GLU A 172 7.37 -11.48 -0.31
CA GLU A 172 8.42 -10.79 0.47
C GLU A 172 8.84 -11.62 1.68
N GLY A 173 7.87 -12.13 2.46
CA GLY A 173 8.14 -12.99 3.62
C GLY A 173 8.92 -14.26 3.23
N HIS A 174 8.54 -14.91 2.13
CA HIS A 174 9.24 -16.07 1.61
C HIS A 174 10.67 -15.72 1.16
N ALA A 175 10.86 -14.63 0.44
CA ALA A 175 12.16 -14.20 -0.05
C ALA A 175 13.14 -13.88 1.10
N VAL A 176 12.66 -13.22 2.16
CA VAL A 176 13.46 -12.93 3.37
C VAL A 176 13.84 -14.23 4.10
N ALA A 177 12.89 -15.17 4.24
CA ALA A 177 13.13 -16.46 4.86
C ALA A 177 14.17 -17.27 4.07
N GLU A 178 14.06 -17.31 2.75
CA GLU A 178 15.03 -17.98 1.87
C GLU A 178 16.44 -17.38 1.99
N ALA A 179 16.54 -16.06 1.97
CA ALA A 179 17.82 -15.37 2.13
C ALA A 179 18.48 -15.71 3.49
N ALA A 180 17.70 -15.72 4.57
CA ALA A 180 18.18 -16.10 5.90
C ALA A 180 18.65 -17.57 5.94
N TYR A 181 17.88 -18.47 5.33
CA TYR A 181 18.25 -19.89 5.22
C TYR A 181 19.57 -20.09 4.47
N GLN A 182 19.76 -19.46 3.33
CA GLN A 182 20.98 -19.56 2.53
C GLN A 182 22.21 -19.07 3.31
N GLN A 183 22.09 -17.96 4.03
CA GLN A 183 23.15 -17.46 4.91
C GLN A 183 23.46 -18.46 6.05
N ALA A 184 22.43 -18.95 6.72
CA ALA A 184 22.60 -19.92 7.80
C ALA A 184 23.26 -21.21 7.33
N LEU A 185 22.89 -21.71 6.15
CA LEU A 185 23.46 -22.91 5.53
C LEU A 185 24.93 -22.70 5.21
N THR A 186 25.29 -21.59 4.56
CA THR A 186 26.70 -21.27 4.25
C THR A 186 27.53 -21.18 5.53
N TYR A 187 27.06 -20.44 6.54
CA TYR A 187 27.73 -20.32 7.83
C TYR A 187 27.91 -21.70 8.52
N ALA A 188 26.89 -22.57 8.47
CA ALA A 188 26.96 -23.89 9.06
C ALA A 188 28.00 -24.79 8.41
N HIS A 189 28.27 -24.62 7.13
CA HIS A 189 29.35 -25.33 6.41
C HIS A 189 30.75 -24.78 6.70
N GLU A 190 30.88 -23.52 7.08
CA GLU A 190 32.14 -22.83 7.30
C GLU A 190 32.56 -22.81 8.77
N ARG A 191 31.63 -22.63 9.67
CA ARG A 191 31.88 -22.48 11.12
C ARG A 191 32.32 -23.77 11.73
N ILE A 192 33.56 -23.82 12.26
CA ILE A 192 34.10 -24.96 13.02
C ILE A 192 33.77 -24.75 14.50
N GLN A 193 33.16 -25.78 15.10
CA GLN A 193 32.93 -25.86 16.55
C GLN A 193 32.83 -27.33 16.99
N GLY A 194 33.69 -27.73 17.90
CA GLY A 194 33.79 -29.12 18.36
C GLY A 194 34.67 -29.99 17.47
N SER A 195 34.74 -31.26 17.83
CA SER A 195 35.59 -32.28 17.10
C SER A 195 34.86 -33.61 17.05
N ALA A 196 35.19 -34.38 16.02
CA ALA A 196 34.80 -35.78 15.90
C ALA A 196 35.56 -36.66 16.97
N PRO A 197 35.14 -37.91 17.20
CA PRO A 197 35.80 -38.80 18.15
C PRO A 197 37.28 -39.04 17.88
N ASP A 198 37.71 -38.87 16.64
CA ASP A 198 39.12 -38.97 16.21
C ASP A 198 39.91 -37.66 16.39
N GLY A 199 39.30 -36.63 16.94
CA GLY A 199 39.90 -35.32 17.13
C GLY A 199 39.83 -34.37 15.94
N THR A 200 39.25 -34.78 14.82
CA THR A 200 39.08 -33.92 13.62
C THR A 200 38.11 -32.77 13.89
N PRO A 201 38.50 -31.50 13.62
CA PRO A 201 37.57 -30.37 13.76
C PRO A 201 36.32 -30.55 12.91
N LEU A 202 35.15 -30.27 13.50
CA LEU A 202 33.85 -30.36 12.82
C LEU A 202 33.26 -28.99 12.51
N THR A 203 32.74 -28.84 11.31
CA THR A 203 31.83 -27.74 11.00
C THR A 203 30.47 -28.00 11.66
N ILE A 204 29.78 -26.91 12.01
CA ILE A 204 28.53 -27.03 12.83
C ILE A 204 27.40 -27.75 12.10
N ILE A 205 27.42 -27.86 10.78
CA ILE A 205 26.43 -28.62 10.01
C ILE A 205 26.39 -30.12 10.44
N HIS A 206 27.49 -30.67 10.97
CA HIS A 206 27.56 -32.05 11.42
C HIS A 206 26.93 -32.28 12.80
N HIS A 207 26.54 -31.21 13.52
CA HIS A 207 25.80 -31.35 14.77
C HIS A 207 24.33 -31.63 14.48
N PRO A 208 23.73 -32.70 15.00
CA PRO A 208 22.36 -33.12 14.67
C PRO A 208 21.32 -32.05 14.88
N ASP A 209 21.45 -31.22 15.92
CA ASP A 209 20.50 -30.14 16.22
C ASP A 209 20.59 -29.00 15.23
N VAL A 210 21.80 -28.65 14.77
CA VAL A 210 21.98 -27.65 13.70
C VAL A 210 21.38 -28.16 12.38
N ALA A 211 21.63 -29.39 12.03
CA ALA A 211 21.05 -30.03 10.83
C ALA A 211 19.51 -30.05 10.92
N ARG A 212 18.96 -30.39 12.09
CA ARG A 212 17.51 -30.37 12.35
C ARG A 212 16.92 -28.93 12.16
N MET A 213 17.58 -27.92 12.73
CA MET A 213 17.12 -26.52 12.57
C MET A 213 17.09 -26.09 11.10
N LEU A 214 18.12 -26.43 10.33
CA LEU A 214 18.17 -26.13 8.89
C LEU A 214 17.08 -26.87 8.12
N LEU A 215 16.80 -28.12 8.45
CA LEU A 215 15.72 -28.89 7.80
C LEU A 215 14.33 -28.34 8.10
N VAL A 216 14.11 -27.77 9.28
CA VAL A 216 12.82 -27.13 9.65
C VAL A 216 12.62 -25.79 8.93
N GLN A 217 13.71 -25.10 8.60
CA GLN A 217 13.64 -23.83 7.87
C GLN A 217 13.42 -24.03 6.36
N LYS A 218 13.81 -25.17 5.80
CA LYS A 218 13.64 -25.51 4.40
C LYS A 218 12.19 -25.90 4.07
#